data_8ebe71569c539c90604143cb3c7ffba8
#
_entry.id   8ebe71569c539c90604143cb3c7ffba8
#
_cell.length_a   1.000
_cell.length_b   1.000
_cell.length_c   1.000
_cell.angle_alpha   90.00
_cell.angle_beta   90.00
_cell.angle_gamma   90.00
#
_symmetry.space_group_name_H-M   'P 1'
#
loop_
_entity.id
_entity.type
_entity.pdbx_description
1 polymer ?
#
loop_
_entity_poly.entity_id
_entity_poly.type
_entity_poly.pdbx_seq_one_letter_code
_entity_poly.pdbx_strand_id
1 'polypeptide(L)'
;QTKTIDKLSDRYKVLIKDEGKAGKFYRKNFSALFAYASNRIPEITDELYKIDDAMQAGFGWEHGPFQVWDAIGVEKGIEMMKAEGYEPAAWVSEMVDAGITSFYSVKEGNTYYYEIPKKEHVKVPGQDSYIILDNIRESKAVFQNSGVVVEDLGDGILNLEFRSKMNSIGGDVLDGINKAIDLAEKEYRGLVVSNDGKNFSVGANIGMIFMMAVEQEYDELNMAIKYFQDTMMRMRYSSIPTVAAPHNMALG
;
A
#
# COMPACT_ATOMS: atom_id res chain seq x y z
N GLN A 1 14.98 14.58 -4.16
CA GLN A 1 13.87 14.53 -5.14
C GLN A 1 12.76 13.55 -4.73
N THR A 2 13.08 12.40 -4.07
CA THR A 2 12.09 11.37 -3.74
C THR A 2 11.47 11.48 -2.33
N LYS A 3 11.93 12.41 -1.46
CA LYS A 3 11.45 12.54 -0.08
C LYS A 3 9.96 12.92 0.04
N THR A 4 9.43 13.59 -0.97
CA THR A 4 8.03 14.05 -1.01
C THR A 4 7.10 13.05 -1.71
N ILE A 5 7.62 11.94 -2.21
CA ILE A 5 6.84 10.89 -2.87
C ILE A 5 6.57 9.82 -1.83
N ASP A 6 5.34 9.66 -1.42
CA ASP A 6 4.99 8.70 -0.37
C ASP A 6 4.99 7.26 -0.90
N LYS A 7 4.44 7.01 -2.07
CA LYS A 7 4.35 5.67 -2.66
C LYS A 7 5.72 5.20 -3.19
N LEU A 8 6.22 4.08 -2.64
CA LEU A 8 7.55 3.55 -2.98
C LEU A 8 7.67 3.18 -4.47
N SER A 9 6.63 2.61 -5.07
CA SER A 9 6.59 2.27 -6.49
C SER A 9 6.82 3.49 -7.41
N ASP A 10 6.35 4.67 -7.02
CA ASP A 10 6.57 5.89 -7.79
C ASP A 10 7.99 6.46 -7.59
N ARG A 11 8.59 6.20 -6.42
CA ARG A 11 10.02 6.54 -6.19
C ARG A 11 10.92 5.79 -7.16
N TYR A 12 10.66 4.50 -7.43
CA TYR A 12 11.45 3.73 -8.40
C TYR A 12 11.45 4.37 -9.79
N LYS A 13 10.28 4.80 -10.26
CA LYS A 13 10.13 5.46 -11.57
C LYS A 13 10.93 6.77 -11.67
N VAL A 14 11.02 7.53 -10.59
CA VAL A 14 11.82 8.76 -10.53
C VAL A 14 13.32 8.43 -10.50
N LEU A 15 13.71 7.45 -9.68
CA LEU A 15 15.11 7.05 -9.52
C LEU A 15 15.74 6.55 -10.83
N ILE A 16 15.01 5.73 -11.60
CA ILE A 16 15.55 5.19 -12.85
C ILE A 16 15.64 6.24 -13.97
N LYS A 17 14.86 7.33 -13.88
CA LYS A 17 14.88 8.45 -14.84
C LYS A 17 15.99 9.46 -14.57
N ASP A 18 16.58 9.45 -13.36
CA ASP A 18 17.66 10.37 -13.02
C ASP A 18 18.91 10.07 -13.86
N GLU A 19 19.49 11.11 -14.51
CA GLU A 19 20.70 10.98 -15.34
C GLU A 19 22.00 11.08 -14.53
N GLY A 20 21.89 11.45 -13.26
CA GLY A 20 23.00 11.62 -12.36
C GLY A 20 23.58 10.30 -11.83
N LYS A 21 24.47 10.40 -10.84
CA LYS A 21 25.11 9.23 -10.21
C LYS A 21 24.09 8.29 -9.54
N ALA A 22 23.04 8.85 -8.93
CA ALA A 22 22.00 8.06 -8.26
C ALA A 22 21.25 7.20 -9.28
N GLY A 23 20.75 7.78 -10.37
CA GLY A 23 20.02 7.03 -11.39
C GLY A 23 20.86 5.95 -12.04
N LYS A 24 22.14 6.22 -12.34
CA LYS A 24 23.09 5.21 -12.86
C LYS A 24 23.26 4.06 -11.87
N PHE A 25 23.40 4.36 -10.58
CA PHE A 25 23.52 3.37 -9.53
C PHE A 25 22.26 2.49 -9.47
N TYR A 26 21.07 3.09 -9.42
CA TYR A 26 19.82 2.32 -9.33
C TYR A 26 19.56 1.49 -10.59
N ARG A 27 19.75 2.04 -11.81
CA ARG A 27 19.61 1.26 -13.05
C ARG A 27 20.51 0.03 -13.05
N LYS A 28 21.78 0.19 -12.73
CA LYS A 28 22.73 -0.92 -12.70
C LYS A 28 22.35 -1.97 -11.64
N ASN A 29 21.97 -1.55 -10.43
CA ASN A 29 21.58 -2.48 -9.36
C ASN A 29 20.27 -3.21 -9.68
N PHE A 30 19.24 -2.51 -10.14
CA PHE A 30 17.99 -3.15 -10.51
C PHE A 30 18.17 -4.10 -11.71
N SER A 31 18.94 -3.72 -12.72
CA SER A 31 19.25 -4.60 -13.86
C SER A 31 19.94 -5.89 -13.40
N ALA A 32 20.94 -5.79 -12.54
CA ALA A 32 21.61 -6.97 -11.99
C ALA A 32 20.65 -7.83 -11.12
N LEU A 33 19.82 -7.20 -10.30
CA LEU A 33 18.83 -7.87 -9.44
C LEU A 33 17.79 -8.61 -10.28
N PHE A 34 17.21 -7.98 -11.29
CA PHE A 34 16.19 -8.58 -12.14
C PHE A 34 16.74 -9.75 -12.96
N ALA A 35 17.92 -9.57 -13.54
CA ALA A 35 18.60 -10.66 -14.26
C ALA A 35 18.90 -11.83 -13.32
N TYR A 36 19.44 -11.57 -12.13
CA TYR A 36 19.75 -12.61 -11.16
C TYR A 36 18.47 -13.34 -10.72
N ALA A 37 17.46 -12.60 -10.24
CA ALA A 37 16.22 -13.20 -9.73
C ALA A 37 15.51 -14.06 -10.78
N SER A 38 15.36 -13.55 -12.02
CA SER A 38 14.69 -14.29 -13.08
C SER A 38 15.43 -15.56 -13.51
N ASN A 39 16.77 -15.52 -13.53
CA ASN A 39 17.59 -16.66 -13.91
C ASN A 39 17.76 -17.70 -12.78
N ARG A 40 17.32 -17.41 -11.54
CA ARG A 40 17.30 -18.38 -10.43
C ARG A 40 16.02 -19.20 -10.35
N ILE A 41 15.06 -18.95 -11.21
CA ILE A 41 13.88 -19.79 -11.41
C ILE A 41 14.18 -20.74 -12.57
N PRO A 42 13.98 -22.06 -12.43
CA PRO A 42 13.38 -22.79 -11.28
C PRO A 42 14.38 -23.33 -10.24
N GLU A 43 15.65 -22.90 -10.25
CA GLU A 43 16.69 -23.46 -9.38
C GLU A 43 16.33 -23.35 -7.89
N ILE A 44 15.76 -22.19 -7.46
CA ILE A 44 15.41 -21.91 -6.06
C ILE A 44 13.94 -22.25 -5.79
N THR A 45 13.06 -21.89 -6.71
CA THR A 45 11.61 -22.12 -6.62
C THR A 45 10.99 -22.03 -8.02
N ASP A 46 9.84 -22.65 -8.22
CA ASP A 46 9.06 -22.52 -9.45
C ASP A 46 8.14 -21.28 -9.45
N GLU A 47 7.84 -20.74 -8.26
CA GLU A 47 6.90 -19.63 -8.11
C GLU A 47 7.62 -18.32 -7.77
N LEU A 48 7.52 -17.34 -8.67
CA LEU A 48 8.21 -16.04 -8.51
C LEU A 48 7.83 -15.26 -7.24
N TYR A 49 6.57 -15.36 -6.78
CA TYR A 49 6.12 -14.65 -5.57
C TYR A 49 6.87 -15.09 -4.31
N LYS A 50 7.32 -16.34 -4.25
CA LYS A 50 8.11 -16.84 -3.11
C LYS A 50 9.47 -16.16 -2.98
N ILE A 51 10.05 -15.72 -4.10
CA ILE A 51 11.29 -14.93 -4.07
C ILE A 51 11.01 -13.56 -3.46
N ASP A 52 9.91 -12.91 -3.88
CA ASP A 52 9.51 -11.62 -3.32
C ASP A 52 9.21 -11.73 -1.82
N ASP A 53 8.43 -12.71 -1.41
CA ASP A 53 8.11 -12.99 0.00
C ASP A 53 9.39 -13.26 0.83
N ALA A 54 10.33 -14.03 0.28
CA ALA A 54 11.58 -14.32 0.98
C ALA A 54 12.44 -13.07 1.18
N MET A 55 12.49 -12.16 0.19
CA MET A 55 13.20 -10.89 0.32
C MET A 55 12.50 -9.95 1.31
N GLN A 56 11.19 -9.91 1.32
CA GLN A 56 10.42 -9.13 2.28
C GLN A 56 10.60 -9.67 3.72
N ALA A 57 10.43 -10.97 3.91
CA ALA A 57 10.54 -11.59 5.23
C ALA A 57 11.99 -11.62 5.76
N GLY A 58 12.96 -11.92 4.88
CA GLY A 58 14.35 -12.10 5.28
C GLY A 58 15.14 -10.80 5.45
N PHE A 59 14.84 -9.78 4.66
CA PHE A 59 15.60 -8.51 4.63
C PHE A 59 14.74 -7.29 4.97
N GLY A 60 13.45 -7.46 5.25
CA GLY A 60 12.54 -6.37 5.57
C GLY A 60 12.29 -5.42 4.38
N TRP A 61 12.38 -5.92 3.15
CA TRP A 61 12.05 -5.12 1.97
C TRP A 61 10.54 -4.88 1.90
N GLU A 62 10.13 -3.71 1.44
CA GLU A 62 8.71 -3.44 1.19
C GLU A 62 8.23 -4.10 -0.11
N HIS A 63 9.11 -4.18 -1.13
CA HIS A 63 8.84 -4.85 -2.40
C HIS A 63 9.98 -5.82 -2.73
N GLY A 64 9.63 -7.02 -3.15
CA GLY A 64 10.59 -7.97 -3.68
C GLY A 64 10.98 -7.66 -5.13
N PRO A 65 11.93 -8.41 -5.72
CA PRO A 65 12.50 -8.15 -7.04
C PRO A 65 11.47 -8.01 -8.17
N PHE A 66 10.50 -8.91 -8.23
CA PHE A 66 9.47 -8.90 -9.29
C PHE A 66 8.45 -7.79 -9.08
N GLN A 67 8.12 -7.45 -7.84
CA GLN A 67 7.26 -6.30 -7.51
C GLN A 67 7.95 -4.97 -7.86
N VAL A 68 9.25 -4.84 -7.62
CA VAL A 68 10.03 -3.65 -8.07
C VAL A 68 10.05 -3.57 -9.59
N TRP A 69 10.21 -4.71 -10.26
CA TRP A 69 10.24 -4.76 -11.72
C TRP A 69 8.89 -4.37 -12.33
N ASP A 70 7.78 -4.90 -11.81
CA ASP A 70 6.44 -4.47 -12.21
C ASP A 70 6.21 -2.97 -11.99
N ALA A 71 6.64 -2.43 -10.84
CA ALA A 71 6.52 -1.01 -10.55
C ALA A 71 7.28 -0.11 -11.55
N ILE A 72 8.40 -0.59 -12.09
CA ILE A 72 9.18 0.10 -13.12
C ILE A 72 8.55 -0.13 -14.51
N GLY A 73 7.97 -1.28 -14.72
CA GLY A 73 7.48 -1.84 -15.98
C GLY A 73 8.43 -2.91 -16.52
N VAL A 74 7.87 -4.09 -16.87
CA VAL A 74 8.66 -5.27 -17.25
C VAL A 74 9.50 -4.99 -18.50
N GLU A 75 8.90 -4.45 -19.56
CA GLU A 75 9.61 -4.07 -20.79
C GLU A 75 10.72 -3.07 -20.54
N LYS A 76 10.44 -2.05 -19.70
CA LYS A 76 11.43 -1.05 -19.31
C LYS A 76 12.59 -1.65 -18.54
N GLY A 77 12.33 -2.60 -17.66
CA GLY A 77 13.37 -3.36 -16.96
C GLY A 77 14.25 -4.18 -17.91
N ILE A 78 13.64 -4.81 -18.94
CA ILE A 78 14.39 -5.53 -20.00
C ILE A 78 15.30 -4.58 -20.78
N GLU A 79 14.79 -3.41 -21.19
CA GLU A 79 15.63 -2.38 -21.85
C GLU A 79 16.81 -1.95 -20.98
N MET A 80 16.56 -1.70 -19.68
CA MET A 80 17.60 -1.33 -18.74
C MET A 80 18.65 -2.43 -18.58
N MET A 81 18.22 -3.70 -18.46
CA MET A 81 19.14 -4.83 -18.38
C MET A 81 20.04 -4.91 -19.60
N LYS A 82 19.47 -4.86 -20.81
CA LYS A 82 20.23 -4.89 -22.06
C LYS A 82 21.25 -3.75 -22.18
N ALA A 83 20.86 -2.54 -21.75
CA ALA A 83 21.76 -1.39 -21.72
C ALA A 83 22.94 -1.55 -20.75
N GLU A 84 22.78 -2.31 -19.68
CA GLU A 84 23.83 -2.60 -18.68
C GLU A 84 24.55 -3.93 -18.94
N GLY A 85 24.25 -4.62 -20.06
CA GLY A 85 24.89 -5.88 -20.45
C GLY A 85 24.35 -7.13 -19.72
N TYR A 86 23.15 -7.07 -19.20
CA TYR A 86 22.44 -8.20 -18.58
C TYR A 86 21.32 -8.71 -19.51
N GLU A 87 21.00 -9.99 -19.34
CA GLU A 87 19.87 -10.63 -20.03
C GLU A 87 18.89 -11.21 -19.00
N PRO A 88 17.57 -11.02 -19.19
CA PRO A 88 16.57 -11.69 -18.38
C PRO A 88 16.54 -13.20 -18.72
N ALA A 89 15.93 -13.99 -17.84
CA ALA A 89 15.62 -15.38 -18.19
C ALA A 89 14.68 -15.46 -19.40
N ALA A 90 14.82 -16.51 -20.21
CA ALA A 90 14.05 -16.69 -21.45
C ALA A 90 12.53 -16.62 -21.22
N TRP A 91 12.04 -17.19 -20.11
CA TRP A 91 10.61 -17.19 -19.77
C TRP A 91 10.01 -15.78 -19.63
N VAL A 92 10.83 -14.78 -19.22
CA VAL A 92 10.37 -13.37 -19.12
C VAL A 92 10.10 -12.80 -20.51
N SER A 93 11.00 -13.06 -21.47
CA SER A 93 10.80 -12.63 -22.85
C SER A 93 9.58 -13.33 -23.47
N GLU A 94 9.42 -14.65 -23.25
CA GLU A 94 8.24 -15.40 -23.69
C GLU A 94 6.93 -14.84 -23.09
N MET A 95 6.92 -14.42 -21.82
CA MET A 95 5.79 -13.80 -21.16
C MET A 95 5.38 -12.50 -21.87
N VAL A 96 6.35 -11.63 -22.16
CA VAL A 96 6.11 -10.35 -22.83
C VAL A 96 5.67 -10.56 -24.28
N ASP A 97 6.30 -11.48 -25.01
CA ASP A 97 5.93 -11.84 -26.39
C ASP A 97 4.49 -12.39 -26.48
N ALA A 98 4.01 -13.03 -25.41
CA ALA A 98 2.62 -13.49 -25.28
C ALA A 98 1.64 -12.35 -24.89
N GLY A 99 2.11 -11.11 -24.77
CA GLY A 99 1.30 -9.94 -24.41
C GLY A 99 1.05 -9.76 -22.91
N ILE A 100 1.73 -10.52 -22.05
CA ILE A 100 1.64 -10.39 -20.60
C ILE A 100 2.78 -9.47 -20.13
N THR A 101 2.42 -8.28 -19.66
CA THR A 101 3.37 -7.18 -19.37
C THR A 101 3.60 -6.95 -17.88
N SER A 102 3.11 -7.84 -17.01
CA SER A 102 3.30 -7.76 -15.55
C SER A 102 3.44 -9.15 -14.94
N PHE A 103 4.24 -9.24 -13.87
CA PHE A 103 4.38 -10.49 -13.09
C PHE A 103 3.19 -10.69 -12.15
N TYR A 104 2.58 -9.60 -11.70
CA TYR A 104 1.41 -9.63 -10.84
C TYR A 104 0.21 -8.96 -11.48
N SER A 105 -0.97 -9.41 -11.09
CA SER A 105 -2.24 -8.76 -11.41
C SER A 105 -3.20 -8.85 -10.24
N VAL A 106 -4.19 -7.97 -10.23
CA VAL A 106 -5.25 -7.99 -9.21
C VAL A 106 -6.58 -8.28 -9.89
N LYS A 107 -7.31 -9.25 -9.39
CA LYS A 107 -8.65 -9.59 -9.86
C LYS A 107 -9.54 -9.91 -8.66
N GLU A 108 -10.70 -9.24 -8.58
CA GLU A 108 -11.69 -9.48 -7.52
C GLU A 108 -11.11 -9.40 -6.10
N GLY A 109 -10.20 -8.43 -5.87
CA GLY A 109 -9.54 -8.23 -4.58
C GLY A 109 -8.42 -9.21 -4.25
N ASN A 110 -8.13 -10.18 -5.11
CA ASN A 110 -7.04 -11.13 -4.91
C ASN A 110 -5.83 -10.81 -5.80
N THR A 111 -4.64 -11.08 -5.30
CA THR A 111 -3.40 -10.99 -6.06
C THR A 111 -3.15 -12.29 -6.84
N TYR A 112 -2.79 -12.15 -8.09
CA TYR A 112 -2.38 -13.22 -8.99
C TYR A 112 -0.93 -13.01 -9.39
N TYR A 113 -0.18 -14.09 -9.59
CA TYR A 113 1.18 -14.06 -10.09
C TYR A 113 1.30 -14.86 -11.40
N TYR A 114 2.22 -14.48 -12.27
CA TYR A 114 2.50 -15.23 -13.49
C TYR A 114 3.13 -16.57 -13.14
N GLU A 115 2.40 -17.65 -13.42
CA GLU A 115 2.88 -19.03 -13.26
C GLU A 115 3.57 -19.49 -14.54
N ILE A 116 4.88 -19.69 -14.46
CA ILE A 116 5.73 -19.92 -15.62
C ILE A 116 5.32 -21.18 -16.41
N PRO A 117 5.06 -22.35 -15.78
CA PRO A 117 4.62 -23.55 -16.51
C PRO A 117 3.28 -23.40 -17.22
N LYS A 118 2.32 -22.67 -16.60
CA LYS A 118 0.99 -22.47 -17.17
C LYS A 118 0.93 -21.31 -18.17
N LYS A 119 1.91 -20.40 -18.13
CA LYS A 119 1.96 -19.17 -18.95
C LYS A 119 0.74 -18.27 -18.77
N GLU A 120 0.21 -18.23 -17.55
CA GLU A 120 -0.94 -17.42 -17.17
C GLU A 120 -0.83 -16.92 -15.73
N HIS A 121 -1.65 -15.93 -15.38
CA HIS A 121 -1.76 -15.48 -13.99
C HIS A 121 -2.64 -16.44 -13.19
N VAL A 122 -2.10 -16.96 -12.08
CA VAL A 122 -2.82 -17.79 -11.11
C VAL A 122 -2.87 -17.08 -9.75
N LYS A 123 -3.92 -17.36 -8.97
CA LYS A 123 -4.10 -16.77 -7.65
C LYS A 123 -2.95 -17.17 -6.72
N VAL A 124 -2.39 -16.19 -6.00
CA VAL A 124 -1.43 -16.46 -4.92
C VAL A 124 -2.13 -17.28 -3.83
N PRO A 125 -1.58 -18.42 -3.39
CA PRO A 125 -2.21 -19.26 -2.38
C PRO A 125 -2.35 -18.56 -1.03
N GLY A 126 -3.38 -18.94 -0.25
CA GLY A 126 -3.57 -18.52 1.13
C GLY A 126 -4.32 -17.19 1.32
N GLN A 127 -4.77 -16.52 0.26
CA GLN A 127 -5.48 -15.24 0.36
C GLN A 127 -6.97 -15.36 0.69
N ASP A 128 -7.53 -16.56 0.80
CA ASP A 128 -8.97 -16.75 1.05
C ASP A 128 -9.40 -16.40 2.48
N SER A 129 -8.45 -16.22 3.38
CA SER A 129 -8.71 -16.00 4.81
C SER A 129 -8.62 -14.53 5.26
N TYR A 130 -8.24 -13.61 4.37
CA TYR A 130 -8.10 -12.19 4.69
C TYR A 130 -8.34 -11.30 3.48
N ILE A 131 -8.64 -10.03 3.74
CA ILE A 131 -8.84 -9.00 2.72
C ILE A 131 -7.55 -8.20 2.57
N ILE A 132 -7.10 -7.99 1.34
CA ILE A 132 -5.97 -7.12 1.01
C ILE A 132 -6.55 -5.76 0.64
N LEU A 133 -6.43 -4.77 1.55
CA LEU A 133 -7.02 -3.45 1.36
C LEU A 133 -6.49 -2.75 0.10
N ASP A 134 -5.19 -2.85 -0.18
CA ASP A 134 -4.58 -2.29 -1.40
C ASP A 134 -5.28 -2.77 -2.68
N ASN A 135 -5.73 -4.03 -2.70
CA ASN A 135 -6.36 -4.64 -3.87
C ASN A 135 -7.80 -4.19 -4.10
N ILE A 136 -8.48 -3.72 -3.06
CA ILE A 136 -9.89 -3.31 -3.13
C ILE A 136 -10.07 -1.79 -3.09
N ARG A 137 -9.08 -1.04 -2.65
CA ARG A 137 -9.16 0.40 -2.39
C ARG A 137 -9.75 1.19 -3.55
N GLU A 138 -9.28 0.98 -4.78
CA GLU A 138 -9.78 1.72 -5.94
C GLU A 138 -11.18 1.28 -6.39
N SER A 139 -11.50 -0.01 -6.24
CA SER A 139 -12.75 -0.59 -6.73
C SER A 139 -13.89 -0.57 -5.73
N LYS A 140 -13.59 -0.46 -4.43
CA LYS A 140 -14.55 -0.55 -3.32
C LYS A 140 -14.66 0.73 -2.49
N ALA A 141 -13.91 1.78 -2.81
CA ALA A 141 -14.01 3.05 -2.12
C ALA A 141 -15.40 3.68 -2.30
N VAL A 142 -16.07 3.96 -1.19
CA VAL A 142 -17.36 4.67 -1.14
C VAL A 142 -17.20 6.13 -0.74
N PHE A 143 -16.07 6.46 -0.08
CA PHE A 143 -15.70 7.82 0.29
C PHE A 143 -14.18 7.91 0.46
N GLN A 144 -13.61 9.07 0.15
CA GLN A 144 -12.20 9.38 0.45
C GLN A 144 -11.98 10.88 0.64
N ASN A 145 -10.99 11.23 1.45
CA ASN A 145 -10.40 12.55 1.55
C ASN A 145 -8.87 12.43 1.70
N SER A 146 -8.17 13.51 2.08
CA SER A 146 -6.70 13.51 2.28
C SER A 146 -6.23 12.63 3.45
N GLY A 147 -7.11 12.34 4.41
CA GLY A 147 -6.77 11.60 5.63
C GLY A 147 -7.24 10.16 5.67
N VAL A 148 -8.29 9.81 4.92
CA VAL A 148 -8.91 8.47 4.97
C VAL A 148 -9.41 8.00 3.63
N VAL A 149 -9.55 6.67 3.53
CA VAL A 149 -10.41 5.99 2.55
C VAL A 149 -11.42 5.15 3.30
N VAL A 150 -12.65 5.09 2.81
CA VAL A 150 -13.72 4.22 3.33
C VAL A 150 -14.12 3.24 2.24
N GLU A 151 -13.95 1.95 2.48
CA GLU A 151 -14.21 0.87 1.53
C GLU A 151 -15.36 -0.02 1.98
N ASP A 152 -16.12 -0.52 1.01
CA ASP A 152 -17.12 -1.58 1.21
C ASP A 152 -16.42 -2.95 1.19
N LEU A 153 -16.30 -3.59 2.36
CA LEU A 153 -15.72 -4.93 2.47
C LEU A 153 -16.65 -6.05 1.98
N GLY A 154 -17.91 -5.73 1.71
CA GLY A 154 -18.98 -6.71 1.52
C GLY A 154 -19.72 -7.02 2.81
N ASP A 155 -20.76 -7.86 2.71
CA ASP A 155 -21.61 -8.30 3.83
C ASP A 155 -22.21 -7.16 4.69
N GLY A 156 -22.27 -5.95 4.13
CA GLY A 156 -22.74 -4.75 4.81
C GLY A 156 -21.75 -4.17 5.81
N ILE A 157 -20.46 -4.39 5.65
CA ILE A 157 -19.40 -3.88 6.53
C ILE A 157 -18.57 -2.85 5.77
N LEU A 158 -18.42 -1.66 6.36
CA LEU A 158 -17.45 -0.66 5.91
C LEU A 158 -16.10 -0.83 6.62
N ASN A 159 -15.02 -0.52 5.91
CA ASN A 159 -13.71 -0.27 6.49
C ASN A 159 -13.38 1.21 6.42
N LEU A 160 -12.84 1.76 7.48
CA LEU A 160 -12.24 3.09 7.52
C LEU A 160 -10.72 2.92 7.61
N GLU A 161 -10.02 3.26 6.54
CA GLU A 161 -8.56 3.20 6.44
C GLU A 161 -7.94 4.59 6.62
N PHE A 162 -7.02 4.74 7.59
CA PHE A 162 -6.23 5.96 7.70
C PHE A 162 -5.16 6.03 6.61
N ARG A 163 -5.05 7.20 5.95
CA ARG A 163 -4.11 7.45 4.84
C ARG A 163 -3.23 8.67 5.05
N SER A 164 -3.33 9.33 6.20
CA SER A 164 -2.46 10.43 6.56
C SER A 164 -1.02 9.94 6.79
N LYS A 165 -0.06 10.85 6.76
CA LYS A 165 1.34 10.51 7.02
C LYS A 165 1.50 9.87 8.41
N MET A 166 2.08 8.66 8.45
CA MET A 166 2.20 7.82 9.65
C MET A 166 0.85 7.49 10.32
N ASN A 167 -0.25 7.62 9.61
CA ASN A 167 -1.60 7.47 10.13
C ASN A 167 -1.88 8.38 11.35
N SER A 168 -1.32 9.61 11.33
CA SER A 168 -1.59 10.61 12.36
C SER A 168 -3.03 11.11 12.25
N ILE A 169 -3.67 11.30 13.40
CA ILE A 169 -5.07 11.73 13.47
C ILE A 169 -5.10 13.27 13.51
N GLY A 170 -5.44 13.85 12.38
CA GLY A 170 -5.69 15.29 12.19
C GLY A 170 -7.15 15.55 11.81
N GLY A 171 -7.47 16.80 11.45
CA GLY A 171 -8.82 17.23 11.08
C GLY A 171 -9.44 16.36 9.98
N ASP A 172 -8.70 16.13 8.89
CA ASP A 172 -9.17 15.32 7.75
C ASP A 172 -9.53 13.88 8.14
N VAL A 173 -8.77 13.31 9.10
CA VAL A 173 -9.05 11.97 9.62
C VAL A 173 -10.31 11.99 10.49
N LEU A 174 -10.46 13.00 11.36
CA LEU A 174 -11.66 13.15 12.19
C LEU A 174 -12.93 13.37 11.35
N ASP A 175 -12.84 14.20 10.32
CA ASP A 175 -13.93 14.40 9.34
C ASP A 175 -14.27 13.09 8.63
N GLY A 176 -13.24 12.34 8.23
CA GLY A 176 -13.39 11.03 7.60
C GLY A 176 -14.06 10.00 8.51
N ILE A 177 -13.70 9.96 9.80
CA ILE A 177 -14.34 9.11 10.81
C ILE A 177 -15.82 9.45 10.93
N ASN A 178 -16.16 10.75 11.09
CA ASN A 178 -17.54 11.19 11.20
C ASN A 178 -18.34 10.83 9.96
N LYS A 179 -17.75 11.01 8.76
CA LYS A 179 -18.40 10.64 7.51
C LYS A 179 -18.61 9.13 7.37
N ALA A 180 -17.63 8.33 7.80
CA ALA A 180 -17.74 6.87 7.77
C ALA A 180 -18.88 6.38 8.70
N ILE A 181 -19.01 6.99 9.89
CA ILE A 181 -20.11 6.68 10.82
C ILE A 181 -21.46 7.05 10.18
N ASP A 182 -21.59 8.25 9.56
CA ASP A 182 -22.82 8.66 8.88
C ASP A 182 -23.24 7.66 7.80
N LEU A 183 -22.29 7.20 6.98
CA LEU A 183 -22.56 6.22 5.93
C LEU A 183 -22.94 4.87 6.53
N ALA A 184 -22.18 4.44 7.54
CA ALA A 184 -22.39 3.15 8.15
C ALA A 184 -23.74 3.04 8.86
N GLU A 185 -24.12 4.05 9.64
CA GLU A 185 -25.43 4.10 10.34
C GLU A 185 -26.63 4.12 9.38
N LYS A 186 -26.43 4.66 8.17
CA LYS A 186 -27.50 4.79 7.19
C LYS A 186 -27.69 3.54 6.32
N GLU A 187 -26.63 2.89 5.90
CA GLU A 187 -26.68 1.91 4.80
C GLU A 187 -25.95 0.59 5.10
N TYR A 188 -25.23 0.49 6.23
CA TYR A 188 -24.40 -0.67 6.56
C TYR A 188 -24.72 -1.26 7.92
N ARG A 189 -24.14 -2.40 8.22
CA ARG A 189 -24.37 -3.17 9.46
C ARG A 189 -23.26 -2.99 10.49
N GLY A 190 -22.10 -2.45 10.09
CA GLY A 190 -20.96 -2.27 10.96
C GLY A 190 -19.83 -1.50 10.30
N LEU A 191 -18.93 -0.97 11.13
CA LEU A 191 -17.75 -0.22 10.72
C LEU A 191 -16.51 -0.83 11.37
N VAL A 192 -15.51 -1.16 10.53
CA VAL A 192 -14.16 -1.54 10.97
C VAL A 192 -13.23 -0.36 10.76
N VAL A 193 -12.33 -0.13 11.71
CA VAL A 193 -11.21 0.82 11.55
C VAL A 193 -9.93 0.00 11.45
N SER A 194 -9.34 -0.05 10.27
CA SER A 194 -8.11 -0.79 10.01
C SER A 194 -7.27 -0.09 8.93
N ASN A 195 -6.07 -0.53 8.71
CA ASN A 195 -5.21 -0.11 7.59
C ASN A 195 -4.08 -1.11 7.35
N ASP A 196 -3.46 -1.03 6.17
CA ASP A 196 -2.29 -1.81 5.77
C ASP A 196 -0.97 -1.07 6.08
N GLY A 197 -1.00 0.03 6.81
CA GLY A 197 0.17 0.81 7.16
C GLY A 197 1.12 0.05 8.09
N LYS A 198 2.38 0.48 8.14
CA LYS A 198 3.39 -0.09 9.04
C LYS A 198 2.98 -0.02 10.51
N ASN A 199 2.24 1.01 10.88
CA ASN A 199 1.67 1.22 12.22
C ASN A 199 0.18 1.56 12.06
N PHE A 200 -0.61 1.18 13.03
CA PHE A 200 -2.03 1.51 13.05
C PHE A 200 -2.25 3.02 13.10
N SER A 201 -1.65 3.70 14.07
CA SER A 201 -1.65 5.17 14.18
C SER A 201 -0.58 5.64 15.17
N VAL A 202 0.05 6.78 14.86
CA VAL A 202 0.91 7.50 15.81
C VAL A 202 0.11 8.46 16.71
N GLY A 203 -1.21 8.45 16.62
CA GLY A 203 -2.10 9.27 17.43
C GLY A 203 -2.31 10.68 16.89
N ALA A 204 -2.70 11.60 17.75
CA ALA A 204 -2.98 12.99 17.39
C ALA A 204 -1.76 13.71 16.79
N ASN A 205 -2.01 14.67 15.91
CA ASN A 205 -0.97 15.50 15.30
C ASN A 205 -0.39 16.48 16.34
N ILE A 206 0.62 16.01 17.08
CA ILE A 206 1.28 16.79 18.14
C ILE A 206 1.89 18.08 17.59
N GLY A 207 2.36 18.11 16.34
CA GLY A 207 2.92 19.31 15.72
C GLY A 207 1.89 20.44 15.63
N MET A 208 0.66 20.12 15.25
CA MET A 208 -0.44 21.09 15.18
C MET A 208 -0.84 21.59 16.59
N ILE A 209 -0.95 20.67 17.54
CA ILE A 209 -1.24 21.01 18.95
C ILE A 209 -0.15 21.94 19.51
N PHE A 210 1.12 21.63 19.24
CA PHE A 210 2.25 22.45 19.70
C PHE A 210 2.21 23.87 19.09
N MET A 211 1.93 23.99 17.80
CA MET A 211 1.85 25.31 17.14
C MET A 211 0.74 26.16 17.75
N MET A 212 -0.48 25.64 17.91
CA MET A 212 -1.59 26.35 18.55
C MET A 212 -1.22 26.81 19.98
N ALA A 213 -0.50 25.96 20.73
CA ALA A 213 -0.08 26.31 22.08
C ALA A 213 0.98 27.42 22.10
N VAL A 214 1.95 27.42 21.19
CA VAL A 214 3.00 28.45 21.06
C VAL A 214 2.41 29.77 20.60
N GLU A 215 1.44 29.76 19.70
CA GLU A 215 0.72 30.93 19.20
C GLU A 215 -0.34 31.44 20.19
N GLN A 216 -0.53 30.74 21.31
CA GLN A 216 -1.52 31.04 22.35
C GLN A 216 -2.97 31.03 21.87
N GLU A 217 -3.25 30.24 20.83
CA GLU A 217 -4.58 30.03 20.27
C GLU A 217 -5.35 28.98 21.08
N TYR A 218 -5.60 29.31 22.36
CA TYR A 218 -6.18 28.36 23.32
C TYR A 218 -7.63 27.99 23.03
N ASP A 219 -8.39 28.87 22.38
CA ASP A 219 -9.77 28.61 21.99
C ASP A 219 -9.82 27.60 20.83
N GLU A 220 -8.96 27.76 19.82
CA GLU A 220 -8.78 26.81 18.73
C GLU A 220 -8.28 25.47 19.22
N LEU A 221 -7.33 25.47 20.17
CA LEU A 221 -6.84 24.24 20.78
C LEU A 221 -7.95 23.51 21.55
N ASN A 222 -8.76 24.21 22.32
CA ASN A 222 -9.92 23.64 23.02
C ASN A 222 -10.94 23.07 22.04
N MET A 223 -11.24 23.77 20.94
CA MET A 223 -12.14 23.27 19.91
C MET A 223 -11.60 22.01 19.25
N ALA A 224 -10.30 21.97 18.91
CA ALA A 224 -9.67 20.79 18.29
C ALA A 224 -9.70 19.56 19.22
N ILE A 225 -9.38 19.74 20.50
CA ILE A 225 -9.45 18.68 21.52
C ILE A 225 -10.89 18.19 21.68
N LYS A 226 -11.84 19.12 21.79
CA LYS A 226 -13.26 18.77 21.91
C LYS A 226 -13.74 18.01 20.69
N TYR A 227 -13.40 18.45 19.49
CA TYR A 227 -13.79 17.76 18.24
C TYR A 227 -13.23 16.34 18.19
N PHE A 228 -11.97 16.15 18.61
CA PHE A 228 -11.36 14.82 18.71
C PHE A 228 -12.16 13.92 19.68
N GLN A 229 -12.42 14.43 20.89
CA GLN A 229 -13.16 13.69 21.92
C GLN A 229 -14.59 13.35 21.46
N ASP A 230 -15.31 14.33 20.93
CA ASP A 230 -16.67 14.16 20.43
C ASP A 230 -16.72 13.09 19.31
N THR A 231 -15.73 13.08 18.41
CA THR A 231 -15.62 12.08 17.34
C THR A 231 -15.39 10.68 17.91
N MET A 232 -14.50 10.53 18.91
CA MET A 232 -14.28 9.22 19.56
C MET A 232 -15.52 8.76 20.33
N MET A 233 -16.21 9.68 21.00
CA MET A 233 -17.46 9.37 21.70
C MET A 233 -18.58 8.99 20.72
N ARG A 234 -18.64 9.66 19.57
CA ARG A 234 -19.60 9.31 18.51
C ARG A 234 -19.35 7.90 17.99
N MET A 235 -18.09 7.53 17.73
CA MET A 235 -17.74 6.17 17.33
C MET A 235 -18.15 5.15 18.41
N ARG A 236 -17.84 5.43 19.67
CA ARG A 236 -18.15 4.55 20.80
C ARG A 236 -19.65 4.31 20.98
N TYR A 237 -20.48 5.33 20.74
CA TYR A 237 -21.93 5.29 20.94
C TYR A 237 -22.71 5.25 19.61
N SER A 238 -22.06 4.86 18.54
CA SER A 238 -22.71 4.64 17.25
C SER A 238 -23.83 3.62 17.36
N SER A 239 -24.89 3.78 16.56
CA SER A 239 -26.03 2.86 16.53
C SER A 239 -25.69 1.50 15.87
N ILE A 240 -24.51 1.40 15.25
CA ILE A 240 -23.99 0.16 14.66
C ILE A 240 -22.73 -0.32 15.40
N PRO A 241 -22.39 -1.61 15.33
CA PRO A 241 -21.12 -2.11 15.85
C PRO A 241 -19.92 -1.43 15.18
N THR A 242 -18.99 -0.97 16.00
CA THR A 242 -17.69 -0.45 15.54
C THR A 242 -16.57 -1.29 16.11
N VAL A 243 -15.58 -1.65 15.26
CA VAL A 243 -14.44 -2.49 15.63
C VAL A 243 -13.16 -1.81 15.19
N ALA A 244 -12.20 -1.63 16.09
CA ALA A 244 -10.85 -1.25 15.75
C ALA A 244 -9.94 -2.49 15.65
N ALA A 245 -9.14 -2.59 14.59
CA ALA A 245 -8.17 -3.65 14.36
C ALA A 245 -6.72 -3.10 14.47
N PRO A 246 -6.27 -2.72 15.67
CA PRO A 246 -4.95 -2.13 15.86
C PRO A 246 -3.84 -3.15 15.66
N HIS A 247 -2.73 -2.69 15.10
CA HIS A 247 -1.50 -3.46 14.95
C HIS A 247 -0.27 -2.56 15.18
N ASN A 248 0.86 -3.15 15.60
CA ASN A 248 2.09 -2.44 15.89
C ASN A 248 1.85 -1.21 16.80
N MET A 249 2.29 -0.02 16.37
CA MET A 249 2.09 1.20 17.14
C MET A 249 0.64 1.70 16.99
N ALA A 250 -0.04 1.85 18.11
CA ALA A 250 -1.39 2.41 18.23
C ALA A 250 -1.39 3.42 19.40
N LEU A 251 -1.15 4.69 19.09
CA LEU A 251 -1.13 5.79 20.06
C LEU A 251 -2.40 6.62 19.93
N GLY A 252 -2.79 7.22 21.07
CA GLY A 252 -3.95 8.11 21.17
C GLY A 252 -3.61 9.58 21.14
#